data_26ba2c33ba41f0c6cca142fdda36c0da
#
_entry.id   26ba2c33ba41f0c6cca142fdda36c0da
#
_cell.length_a   1.000
_cell.length_b   1.000
_cell.length_c   1.000
_cell.angle_alpha   90.00
_cell.angle_beta   90.00
_cell.angle_gamma   90.00
#
_symmetry.space_group_name_H-M   'P 1'
#
loop_
_entity.id
_entity.type
_entity.pdbx_description
1 polymer ?
#
loop_
_entity_poly.entity_id
_entity_poly.type
_entity_poly.pdbx_seq_one_letter_code
_entity_poly.pdbx_strand_id
1 'polypeptide(L)'
;MYQIFKDQLEKSKLIISGVKRNQRLGREAGVAEGLLQKMEDDCKRLEALSAELDKMQEEARKKSEEAHVALQTLKNHTQAVKRSIKNKYDQTWWVKFGIPDKR
;
A
#
# COMPACT_ATOMS: atom_id res chain seq x y z
N MET A 1 1.19 -9.73 -0.53
CA MET A 1 0.51 -10.06 -1.83
C MET A 1 -0.99 -10.21 -1.61
N TYR A 2 -1.78 -9.61 -2.47
CA TYR A 2 -3.23 -9.78 -2.40
C TYR A 2 -3.63 -11.23 -2.69
N GLN A 3 -4.65 -11.69 -1.98
CA GLN A 3 -5.12 -13.08 -2.10
C GLN A 3 -5.56 -13.44 -3.53
N ILE A 4 -6.19 -12.50 -4.24
CA ILE A 4 -6.65 -12.73 -5.61
C ILE A 4 -5.47 -13.01 -6.56
N PHE A 5 -4.33 -12.34 -6.36
CA PHE A 5 -3.11 -12.57 -7.16
C PHE A 5 -2.52 -13.93 -6.85
N LYS A 6 -2.42 -14.24 -5.56
CA LYS A 6 -1.89 -15.51 -5.07
C LYS A 6 -2.70 -16.70 -5.61
N ASP A 7 -4.02 -16.62 -5.53
CA ASP A 7 -4.92 -17.68 -6.01
C ASP A 7 -4.75 -17.91 -7.51
N GLN A 8 -4.70 -16.84 -8.30
CA GLN A 8 -4.53 -16.97 -9.75
C GLN A 8 -3.15 -17.53 -10.11
N LEU A 9 -2.10 -17.10 -9.41
CA LEU A 9 -0.76 -17.63 -9.62
C LEU A 9 -0.70 -19.12 -9.32
N GLU A 10 -1.28 -19.57 -8.23
CA GLU A 10 -1.33 -20.99 -7.87
C GLU A 10 -2.05 -21.82 -8.94
N LYS A 11 -3.21 -21.37 -9.37
CA LYS A 11 -3.99 -22.04 -10.43
C LYS A 11 -3.21 -22.13 -11.74
N SER A 12 -2.63 -21.02 -12.17
CA SER A 12 -1.89 -20.96 -13.42
C SER A 12 -0.64 -21.83 -13.40
N LYS A 13 0.10 -21.82 -12.30
CA LYS A 13 1.30 -22.64 -12.13
C LYS A 13 0.98 -24.12 -12.12
N LEU A 14 -0.13 -24.52 -11.51
CA LEU A 14 -0.59 -25.93 -11.53
C LEU A 14 -0.91 -26.37 -12.96
N ILE A 15 -1.60 -25.55 -13.74
CA ILE A 15 -1.94 -25.85 -15.14
C ILE A 15 -0.66 -25.95 -15.97
N ILE A 16 0.26 -24.99 -15.84
CA ILE A 16 1.55 -25.01 -16.54
C ILE A 16 2.31 -26.28 -16.22
N SER A 17 2.42 -26.67 -14.96
CA SER A 17 3.09 -27.90 -14.55
C SER A 17 2.40 -29.13 -15.12
N GLY A 18 1.06 -29.16 -15.11
CA GLY A 18 0.27 -30.24 -15.67
C GLY A 18 0.51 -30.44 -17.17
N VAL A 19 0.52 -29.33 -17.91
CA VAL A 19 0.78 -29.37 -19.37
C VAL A 19 2.21 -29.84 -19.65
N LYS A 20 3.20 -29.36 -18.90
CA LYS A 20 4.61 -29.77 -19.06
C LYS A 20 4.81 -31.25 -18.80
N ARG A 21 4.09 -31.83 -17.84
CA ARG A 21 4.16 -33.27 -17.56
C ARG A 21 3.40 -34.12 -18.56
N ASN A 22 2.44 -33.55 -19.30
CA ASN A 22 1.56 -34.23 -20.24
C ASN A 22 1.60 -33.55 -21.61
N GLN A 23 2.80 -33.35 -22.16
CA GLN A 23 3.01 -32.56 -23.37
C GLN A 23 2.20 -33.09 -24.58
N ARG A 24 2.16 -34.42 -24.75
CA ARG A 24 1.40 -35.02 -25.84
C ARG A 24 -0.09 -34.73 -25.74
N LEU A 25 -0.66 -34.91 -24.57
CA LEU A 25 -2.08 -34.63 -24.32
C LEU A 25 -2.39 -33.15 -24.50
N GLY A 26 -1.51 -32.28 -24.09
CA GLY A 26 -1.64 -30.84 -24.28
C GLY A 26 -1.67 -30.45 -25.74
N ARG A 27 -0.78 -31.03 -26.58
CA ARG A 27 -0.77 -30.79 -28.02
C ARG A 27 -2.04 -31.31 -28.68
N GLU A 28 -2.50 -32.50 -28.31
CA GLU A 28 -3.75 -33.08 -28.82
C GLU A 28 -4.96 -32.22 -28.45
N ALA A 29 -4.92 -31.56 -27.31
CA ALA A 29 -5.96 -30.61 -26.85
C ALA A 29 -5.85 -29.24 -27.54
N GLY A 30 -4.81 -29.00 -28.34
CA GLY A 30 -4.62 -27.76 -29.07
C GLY A 30 -3.91 -26.66 -28.27
N VAL A 31 -3.23 -27.01 -27.18
CA VAL A 31 -2.45 -26.05 -26.41
C VAL A 31 -1.17 -25.70 -27.17
N ALA A 32 -1.09 -24.46 -27.63
CA ALA A 32 0.09 -23.96 -28.31
C ALA A 32 1.21 -23.70 -27.32
N GLU A 33 2.44 -24.07 -27.67
CA GLU A 33 3.62 -23.86 -26.85
C GLU A 33 3.85 -22.37 -26.58
N GLY A 34 3.60 -21.51 -27.58
CA GLY A 34 3.68 -20.06 -27.42
C GLY A 34 2.70 -19.49 -26.38
N LEU A 35 1.50 -20.08 -26.29
CA LEU A 35 0.52 -19.65 -25.26
C LEU A 35 0.99 -20.05 -23.86
N LEU A 36 1.57 -21.23 -23.71
CA LEU A 36 2.11 -21.69 -22.44
C LEU A 36 3.25 -20.77 -21.98
N GLN A 37 4.12 -20.36 -22.91
CA GLN A 37 5.20 -19.42 -22.62
C GLN A 37 4.64 -18.06 -22.18
N LYS A 38 3.58 -17.58 -22.83
CA LYS A 38 2.91 -16.33 -22.41
C LYS A 38 2.35 -16.44 -21.00
N MET A 39 1.78 -17.58 -20.64
CA MET A 39 1.29 -17.80 -19.26
C MET A 39 2.43 -17.73 -18.25
N GLU A 40 3.57 -18.33 -18.56
CA GLU A 40 4.75 -18.26 -17.67
C GLU A 40 5.24 -16.83 -17.52
N ASP A 41 5.31 -16.08 -18.62
CA ASP A 41 5.72 -14.69 -18.61
C ASP A 41 4.73 -13.83 -17.82
N ASP A 42 3.44 -14.08 -17.97
CA ASP A 42 2.38 -13.39 -17.22
C ASP A 42 2.50 -13.66 -15.71
N CYS A 43 2.79 -14.90 -15.33
CA CYS A 43 3.01 -15.24 -13.92
C CYS A 43 4.19 -14.46 -13.35
N LYS A 44 5.31 -14.40 -14.07
CA LYS A 44 6.50 -13.65 -13.64
C LYS A 44 6.22 -12.16 -13.52
N ARG A 45 5.48 -11.61 -14.48
CA ARG A 45 5.08 -10.20 -14.47
C ARG A 45 4.19 -9.88 -13.27
N LEU A 46 3.19 -10.73 -13.02
CA LEU A 46 2.29 -10.53 -11.89
C LEU A 46 3.05 -10.62 -10.56
N GLU A 47 3.97 -11.59 -10.43
CA GLU A 47 4.81 -11.72 -9.23
C GLU A 47 5.67 -10.47 -9.00
N ALA A 48 6.29 -9.95 -10.07
CA ALA A 48 7.13 -8.75 -9.99
C ALA A 48 6.32 -7.52 -9.59
N LEU A 49 5.16 -7.31 -10.23
CA LEU A 49 4.27 -6.19 -9.91
C LEU A 49 3.73 -6.29 -8.49
N SER A 50 3.42 -7.50 -8.05
CA SER A 50 2.94 -7.75 -6.68
C SER A 50 4.00 -7.41 -5.63
N ALA A 51 5.26 -7.77 -5.90
CA ALA A 51 6.38 -7.43 -5.02
C ALA A 51 6.61 -5.92 -4.95
N GLU A 52 6.52 -5.22 -6.08
CA GLU A 52 6.61 -3.76 -6.13
C GLU A 52 5.48 -3.11 -5.33
N LEU A 53 4.26 -3.63 -5.48
CA LEU A 53 3.10 -3.12 -4.76
C LEU A 53 3.26 -3.29 -3.25
N ASP A 54 3.72 -4.46 -2.80
CA ASP A 54 3.99 -4.72 -1.38
C ASP A 54 5.02 -3.72 -0.83
N LYS A 55 6.07 -3.45 -1.60
CA LYS A 55 7.10 -2.48 -1.25
C LYS A 55 6.53 -1.06 -1.13
N MET A 56 5.72 -0.66 -2.10
CA MET A 56 5.08 0.65 -2.09
C MET A 56 4.12 0.80 -0.90
N GLN A 57 3.37 -0.23 -0.55
CA GLN A 57 2.49 -0.24 0.61
C GLN A 57 3.27 -0.08 1.90
N GLU A 58 4.41 -0.75 2.03
CA GLU A 58 5.28 -0.63 3.21
C GLU A 58 5.89 0.77 3.31
N GLU A 59 6.32 1.34 2.19
CA GLU A 59 6.82 2.72 2.16
C GLU A 59 5.73 3.73 2.55
N ALA A 60 4.50 3.51 2.05
CA ALA A 60 3.35 4.35 2.40
C ALA A 60 3.03 4.25 3.90
N ARG A 61 3.09 3.04 4.46
CA ARG A 61 2.88 2.82 5.90
C ARG A 61 3.89 3.60 6.74
N LYS A 62 5.16 3.54 6.36
CA LYS A 62 6.23 4.28 7.04
C LYS A 62 6.01 5.80 6.96
N LYS A 63 5.62 6.29 5.78
CA LYS A 63 5.31 7.71 5.59
C LYS A 63 4.12 8.14 6.44
N SER A 64 3.10 7.29 6.53
CA SER A 64 1.94 7.54 7.38
C SER A 64 2.35 7.68 8.85
N GLU A 65 3.24 6.80 9.33
CA GLU A 65 3.77 6.87 10.69
C GLU A 65 4.53 8.17 10.93
N GLU A 66 5.41 8.55 10.00
CA GLU A 66 6.15 9.82 10.08
C GLU A 66 5.20 11.02 10.14
N ALA A 67 4.15 11.01 9.31
CA ALA A 67 3.15 12.06 9.27
C ALA A 67 2.37 12.15 10.60
N HIS A 68 2.04 11.00 11.20
CA HIS A 68 1.34 10.98 12.49
C HIS A 68 2.22 11.51 13.62
N VAL A 69 3.51 11.22 13.60
CA VAL A 69 4.48 11.78 14.57
C VAL A 69 4.57 13.29 14.37
N ALA A 70 4.69 13.76 13.14
CA ALA A 70 4.73 15.18 12.83
C ALA A 70 3.44 15.90 13.28
N LEU A 71 2.28 15.27 13.07
CA LEU A 71 0.99 15.79 13.52
C LEU A 71 0.98 15.95 15.05
N GLN A 72 1.42 14.94 15.79
CA GLN A 72 1.46 15.00 17.25
C GLN A 72 2.40 16.09 17.73
N THR A 73 3.57 16.21 17.11
CA THR A 73 4.54 17.27 17.43
C THR A 73 3.93 18.66 17.21
N LEU A 74 3.24 18.84 16.07
CA LEU A 74 2.56 20.11 15.77
C LEU A 74 1.48 20.42 16.81
N LYS A 75 0.67 19.43 17.17
CA LYS A 75 -0.35 19.60 18.22
C LYS A 75 0.26 20.04 19.54
N ASN A 76 1.37 19.42 19.93
CA ASN A 76 2.07 19.76 21.19
C ASN A 76 2.59 21.20 21.17
N HIS A 77 3.23 21.60 20.07
CA HIS A 77 3.72 22.97 19.91
C HIS A 77 2.59 23.98 19.88
N THR A 78 1.49 23.66 19.19
CA THR A 78 0.29 24.51 19.14
C THR A 78 -0.29 24.71 20.55
N GLN A 79 -0.40 23.63 21.31
CA GLN A 79 -0.89 23.72 22.69
C GLN A 79 0.03 24.57 23.59
N ALA A 80 1.35 24.43 23.40
CA ALA A 80 2.32 25.24 24.17
C ALA A 80 2.16 26.74 23.86
N VAL A 81 2.01 27.09 22.59
CA VAL A 81 1.79 28.48 22.16
C VAL A 81 0.46 29.02 22.72
N LYS A 82 -0.62 28.26 22.59
CA LYS A 82 -1.94 28.63 23.14
C LYS A 82 -1.85 28.89 24.65
N ARG A 83 -1.17 27.99 25.35
CA ARG A 83 -1.02 28.10 26.81
C ARG A 83 -0.27 29.37 27.20
N SER A 84 0.80 29.70 26.49
CA SER A 84 1.58 30.92 26.69
C SER A 84 0.72 32.17 26.51
N ILE A 85 -0.09 32.19 25.42
CA ILE A 85 -0.97 33.32 25.13
C ILE A 85 -2.07 33.45 26.18
N LYS A 86 -2.72 32.36 26.54
CA LYS A 86 -3.80 32.36 27.55
C LYS A 86 -3.33 32.75 28.95
N ASN A 87 -2.07 32.44 29.26
CA ASN A 87 -1.49 32.82 30.54
C ASN A 87 -1.14 34.31 30.62
N LYS A 88 -0.83 34.94 29.51
CA LYS A 88 -0.43 36.34 29.40
C LYS A 88 -1.60 37.28 29.21
N TYR A 89 -2.56 36.90 28.39
CA TYR A 89 -3.66 37.75 27.94
C TYR A 89 -5.01 37.17 28.34
N ASP A 90 -6.00 38.05 28.53
CA ASP A 90 -7.35 37.58 28.79
C ASP A 90 -8.06 37.17 27.48
N GLN A 91 -9.24 36.60 27.61
CA GLN A 91 -10.02 36.02 26.54
C GLN A 91 -10.29 37.00 25.38
N THR A 92 -10.39 38.30 25.65
CA THR A 92 -10.66 39.32 24.65
C THR A 92 -9.53 39.49 23.63
N TRP A 93 -8.31 39.08 23.98
CA TRP A 93 -7.13 39.15 23.13
C TRP A 93 -6.91 37.91 22.29
N TRP A 94 -7.49 36.77 22.67
CA TRP A 94 -7.23 35.47 22.01
C TRP A 94 -7.53 35.46 20.54
N VAL A 95 -8.62 36.12 20.10
CA VAL A 95 -9.01 36.17 18.70
C VAL A 95 -7.94 36.79 17.80
N LYS A 96 -7.18 37.77 18.34
CA LYS A 96 -6.08 38.40 17.61
C LYS A 96 -4.97 37.41 17.26
N PHE A 97 -4.85 36.34 18.01
CA PHE A 97 -3.86 35.29 17.78
C PHE A 97 -4.45 34.08 17.06
N GLY A 98 -5.65 34.19 16.53
CA GLY A 98 -6.32 33.09 15.85
C GLY A 98 -6.83 31.99 16.79
N ILE A 99 -6.89 32.25 18.08
CA ILE A 99 -7.41 31.29 19.06
C ILE A 99 -8.90 31.56 19.23
N PRO A 100 -9.75 30.53 19.02
CA PRO A 100 -11.19 30.69 19.23
C PRO A 100 -11.53 31.15 20.63
N ASP A 101 -12.55 32.04 20.75
CA ASP A 101 -13.04 32.55 22.03
C ASP A 101 -13.94 31.52 22.72
N LYS A 102 -13.41 30.29 22.87
CA LYS A 102 -14.07 29.18 23.55
C LYS A 102 -13.11 28.58 24.56
N ARG A 103 -13.65 28.17 25.66
CA ARG A 103 -12.88 27.46 26.69
C ARG A 103 -12.76 25.95 26.41
#